data_569ef0e64df203be65b3480a06821d40
#
_entry.id   569ef0e64df203be65b3480a06821d40
#
_cell.length_a   1.000
_cell.length_b   1.000
_cell.length_c   1.000
_cell.angle_alpha   90.00
_cell.angle_beta   90.00
_cell.angle_gamma   90.00
#
_symmetry.space_group_name_H-M   'P 1'
#
loop_
_entity.id
_entity.type
_entity.pdbx_description
1 polymer ?
#
loop_
_entity_poly.entity_id
_entity_poly.type
_entity_poly.pdbx_seq_one_letter_code
_entity_poly.pdbx_strand_id
1 'polypeptide(L)'
;MFEYFNIDLTADDGLKNYGGDRVRIGLITCEEYRLLRGNIPALPDRWWWTATPDSPINSFVRNVNSGGSLDGLNAYYGSFGVRPLCNLKSEILVSYLNGENAEEQKKRAEAVDMMKHIAAAWDIDAEEVFGRADE
;
A
#
# COMPACT_ATOMS: atom_id res chain seq x y z
N MET A 1 4.32 10.58 12.70
CA MET A 1 5.19 9.64 11.97
C MET A 1 4.74 9.44 10.53
N PHE A 2 3.51 9.04 10.28
CA PHE A 2 2.93 9.01 8.93
C PHE A 2 2.27 10.32 8.58
N GLU A 3 2.49 10.78 7.36
CA GLU A 3 1.81 11.95 6.82
C GLU A 3 0.44 11.57 6.25
N TYR A 4 -0.48 12.53 6.29
CA TYR A 4 -1.72 12.43 5.54
C TYR A 4 -1.44 12.53 4.04
N PHE A 5 -2.11 11.72 3.26
CA PHE A 5 -2.11 11.82 1.81
C PHE A 5 -3.53 11.64 1.25
N ASN A 6 -3.72 12.10 0.05
CA ASN A 6 -5.01 11.96 -0.64
C ASN A 6 -5.01 10.68 -1.47
N ILE A 7 -6.07 9.90 -1.36
CA ILE A 7 -6.36 8.80 -2.28
C ILE A 7 -7.38 9.31 -3.29
N ASP A 8 -7.03 9.26 -4.56
CA ASP A 8 -7.96 9.51 -5.66
C ASP A 8 -8.62 8.18 -6.05
N LEU A 9 -9.93 8.11 -5.90
CA LEU A 9 -10.72 6.93 -6.24
C LEU A 9 -11.26 6.99 -7.67
N THR A 10 -10.56 7.65 -8.58
CA THR A 10 -10.87 7.63 -10.00
C THR A 10 -10.67 6.21 -10.54
N ALA A 11 -11.69 5.70 -11.20
CA ALA A 11 -11.61 4.38 -11.84
C ALA A 11 -10.64 4.36 -13.02
N ASP A 12 -10.20 3.19 -13.45
CA ASP A 12 -9.21 3.04 -14.51
C ASP A 12 -9.62 3.63 -15.87
N ASP A 13 -10.91 3.75 -16.13
CA ASP A 13 -11.44 4.39 -17.33
C ASP A 13 -11.66 5.91 -17.19
N GLY A 14 -11.29 6.48 -16.03
CA GLY A 14 -11.41 7.90 -15.75
C GLY A 14 -12.71 8.33 -15.07
N LEU A 15 -13.60 7.41 -14.71
CA LEU A 15 -14.83 7.75 -13.98
C LEU A 15 -14.51 8.25 -12.57
N LYS A 16 -14.97 9.45 -12.23
CA LYS A 16 -14.66 10.16 -10.97
C LYS A 16 -15.77 10.12 -9.91
N ASN A 17 -16.79 9.31 -10.10
CA ASN A 17 -17.97 9.30 -9.24
C ASN A 17 -17.71 8.80 -7.81
N TYR A 18 -16.58 8.17 -7.59
CA TYR A 18 -16.20 7.60 -6.30
C TYR A 18 -15.49 8.59 -5.38
N GLY A 19 -15.11 9.77 -5.89
CA GLY A 19 -14.47 10.82 -5.10
C GLY A 19 -13.05 10.51 -4.70
N GLY A 20 -12.74 10.78 -3.45
CA GLY A 20 -11.43 10.55 -2.85
C GLY A 20 -11.49 10.69 -1.34
N ASP A 21 -10.40 10.41 -0.67
CA ASP A 21 -10.30 10.54 0.78
C ASP A 21 -8.89 10.98 1.20
N ARG A 22 -8.79 11.48 2.41
CA ARG A 22 -7.53 11.89 3.03
C ARG A 22 -7.20 10.98 4.19
N VAL A 23 -6.17 10.17 4.03
CA VAL A 23 -5.83 9.11 4.96
C VAL A 23 -4.35 9.15 5.38
N ARG A 24 -4.01 8.49 6.48
CA ARG A 24 -2.61 8.20 6.86
C ARG A 24 -2.17 6.83 6.37
N ILE A 25 -3.11 5.92 6.27
CA ILE A 25 -2.90 4.55 5.81
C ILE A 25 -4.02 4.24 4.83
N GLY A 26 -3.67 3.77 3.66
CA GLY A 26 -4.60 3.42 2.61
C GLY A 26 -4.12 2.23 1.79
N LEU A 27 -4.59 2.13 0.58
CA LEU A 27 -4.15 1.16 -0.40
C LEU A 27 -3.55 1.89 -1.61
N ILE A 28 -2.67 1.23 -2.32
CA ILE A 28 -2.13 1.74 -3.58
C ILE A 28 -3.21 1.82 -4.65
N THR A 29 -3.17 2.85 -5.48
CA THR A 29 -4.01 2.93 -6.68
C THR A 29 -3.42 2.11 -7.83
N CYS A 30 -4.23 1.79 -8.84
CA CYS A 30 -3.75 1.11 -10.05
C CYS A 30 -2.69 1.93 -10.79
N GLU A 31 -2.84 3.25 -10.82
CA GLU A 31 -1.88 4.14 -11.45
C GLU A 31 -0.52 4.08 -10.73
N GLU A 32 -0.51 4.24 -9.42
CA GLU A 32 0.71 4.10 -8.61
C GLU A 32 1.33 2.72 -8.76
N TYR A 33 0.52 1.67 -8.75
CA TYR A 33 1.00 0.31 -8.95
C TYR A 33 1.70 0.15 -10.31
N ARG A 34 1.15 0.67 -11.39
CA ARG A 34 1.80 0.62 -12.71
C ARG A 34 3.15 1.32 -12.72
N LEU A 35 3.27 2.44 -12.02
CA LEU A 35 4.52 3.19 -11.92
C LEU A 35 5.56 2.49 -11.04
N LEU A 36 5.13 1.85 -9.96
CA LEU A 36 6.00 1.34 -8.90
C LEU A 36 6.17 -0.18 -8.89
N ARG A 37 5.46 -0.90 -9.78
CA ARG A 37 5.39 -2.37 -9.75
C ARG A 37 6.74 -3.08 -9.74
N GLY A 38 7.76 -2.48 -10.33
CA GLY A 38 9.14 -3.01 -10.32
C GLY A 38 9.80 -3.01 -8.94
N ASN A 39 9.27 -2.22 -8.01
CA ASN A 39 9.77 -2.09 -6.64
C ASN A 39 8.85 -2.76 -5.60
N ILE A 40 7.74 -3.33 -6.06
CA ILE A 40 6.76 -3.97 -5.18
C ILE A 40 6.96 -5.49 -5.26
N PRO A 41 7.34 -6.16 -4.17
CA PRO A 41 7.51 -7.60 -4.16
C PRO A 41 6.23 -8.33 -4.57
N ALA A 42 6.36 -9.36 -5.38
CA ALA A 42 5.24 -10.21 -5.75
C ALA A 42 4.71 -10.99 -4.53
N LEU A 43 3.42 -11.28 -4.54
CA LEU A 43 2.79 -12.23 -3.61
C LEU A 43 2.26 -13.41 -4.43
N PRO A 44 3.08 -14.43 -4.68
CA PRO A 44 2.78 -15.49 -5.65
C PRO A 44 1.56 -16.33 -5.31
N ASP A 45 1.19 -16.41 -4.04
CA ASP A 45 0.08 -17.24 -3.56
C ASP A 45 -1.17 -16.43 -3.22
N ARG A 46 -1.15 -15.11 -3.42
CA ARG A 46 -2.25 -14.23 -3.02
C ARG A 46 -2.57 -13.17 -4.06
N TRP A 47 -3.84 -12.94 -4.25
CA TRP A 47 -4.37 -11.73 -4.86
C TRP A 47 -4.58 -10.68 -3.77
N TRP A 48 -4.45 -9.41 -4.11
CA TRP A 48 -4.58 -8.34 -3.12
C TRP A 48 -5.24 -7.09 -3.71
N TRP A 49 -5.96 -6.36 -2.87
CA TRP A 49 -6.78 -5.23 -3.26
C TRP A 49 -5.95 -3.96 -3.53
N THR A 50 -6.39 -3.18 -4.51
CA THR A 50 -5.98 -1.78 -4.71
C THR A 50 -7.06 -0.83 -4.20
N ALA A 51 -6.79 0.49 -4.20
CA ALA A 51 -7.78 1.51 -3.88
C ALA A 51 -8.70 1.85 -5.06
N THR A 52 -8.36 1.39 -6.28
CA THR A 52 -9.05 1.82 -7.50
C THR A 52 -10.34 1.04 -7.72
N PRO A 53 -11.50 1.72 -7.84
CA PRO A 53 -12.74 1.06 -8.22
C PRO A 53 -12.71 0.61 -9.69
N ASP A 54 -13.53 -0.38 -10.00
CA ASP A 54 -13.73 -0.86 -11.36
C ASP A 54 -15.06 -0.29 -11.89
N SER A 55 -14.99 0.61 -12.85
CA SER A 55 -16.12 1.42 -13.25
C SER A 55 -17.28 0.69 -13.95
N PRO A 56 -17.07 -0.36 -14.74
CA PRO A 56 -18.19 -1.01 -15.41
C PRO A 56 -19.18 -1.70 -14.48
N ILE A 57 -18.70 -2.05 -13.28
CA ILE A 57 -19.51 -2.80 -12.29
C ILE A 57 -19.34 -2.17 -10.91
N ASN A 58 -20.39 -1.53 -10.40
CA ASN A 58 -20.36 -0.76 -9.16
C ASN A 58 -19.88 -1.49 -7.91
N SER A 59 -19.93 -2.83 -7.89
CA SER A 59 -19.46 -3.64 -6.76
C SER A 59 -18.02 -4.14 -6.92
N PHE A 60 -17.37 -3.86 -8.05
CA PHE A 60 -16.02 -4.33 -8.35
C PHE A 60 -14.96 -3.34 -7.91
N VAL A 61 -13.86 -3.88 -7.42
CA VAL A 61 -12.62 -3.16 -7.10
C VAL A 61 -11.47 -3.81 -7.85
N ARG A 62 -10.54 -3.00 -8.30
CA ARG A 62 -9.33 -3.49 -8.96
C ARG A 62 -8.43 -4.18 -7.95
N ASN A 63 -7.75 -5.20 -8.38
CA ASN A 63 -6.83 -5.99 -7.58
C ASN A 63 -5.60 -6.38 -8.39
N VAL A 64 -4.58 -6.86 -7.71
CA VAL A 64 -3.39 -7.45 -8.33
C VAL A 64 -3.44 -8.95 -8.08
N ASN A 65 -3.34 -9.73 -9.15
CA ASN A 65 -3.32 -11.18 -9.06
C ASN A 65 -1.92 -11.73 -8.69
N SER A 66 -1.83 -13.01 -8.44
CA SER A 66 -0.57 -13.68 -8.07
C SER A 66 0.55 -13.54 -9.12
N GLY A 67 0.21 -13.31 -10.37
CA GLY A 67 1.17 -13.03 -11.44
C GLY A 67 1.59 -11.58 -11.57
N GLY A 68 1.04 -10.68 -10.73
CA GLY A 68 1.31 -9.25 -10.76
C GLY A 68 0.50 -8.46 -11.80
N SER A 69 -0.50 -9.07 -12.41
CA SER A 69 -1.41 -8.39 -13.35
C SER A 69 -2.59 -7.76 -12.62
N LEU A 70 -3.07 -6.63 -13.14
CA LEU A 70 -4.27 -5.98 -12.65
C LEU A 70 -5.52 -6.71 -13.16
N ASP A 71 -6.47 -6.92 -12.25
CA ASP A 71 -7.74 -7.58 -12.49
C ASP A 71 -8.85 -6.86 -11.72
N GLY A 72 -10.10 -7.30 -11.82
CA GLY A 72 -11.24 -6.72 -11.11
C GLY A 72 -12.18 -7.79 -10.60
N LEU A 73 -12.63 -7.65 -9.35
CA LEU A 73 -13.57 -8.57 -8.73
C LEU A 73 -14.46 -7.86 -7.73
N ASN A 74 -15.55 -8.52 -7.36
CA ASN A 74 -16.46 -8.02 -6.33
C ASN A 74 -15.75 -7.76 -5.00
N ALA A 75 -15.98 -6.59 -4.43
CA ALA A 75 -15.36 -6.15 -3.17
C ALA A 75 -15.69 -7.06 -1.96
N TYR A 76 -16.74 -7.88 -2.04
CA TYR A 76 -17.11 -8.79 -0.95
C TYR A 76 -16.31 -10.11 -0.93
N TYR A 77 -15.42 -10.36 -1.88
CA TYR A 77 -14.52 -11.51 -1.80
C TYR A 77 -13.49 -11.33 -0.68
N GLY A 78 -13.74 -11.99 0.45
CA GLY A 78 -12.94 -11.84 1.68
C GLY A 78 -11.63 -12.62 1.71
N SER A 79 -11.26 -13.33 0.63
CA SER A 79 -10.05 -14.16 0.60
C SER A 79 -8.81 -13.45 0.05
N PHE A 80 -8.95 -12.19 -0.37
CA PHE A 80 -7.85 -11.42 -0.92
C PHE A 80 -7.03 -10.75 0.18
N GLY A 81 -5.73 -10.58 -0.08
CA GLY A 81 -4.82 -9.87 0.80
C GLY A 81 -5.01 -8.36 0.76
N VAL A 82 -4.50 -7.70 1.77
CA VAL A 82 -4.46 -6.25 1.87
C VAL A 82 -3.01 -5.82 2.10
N ARG A 83 -2.52 -4.89 1.29
CA ARG A 83 -1.18 -4.31 1.40
C ARG A 83 -1.32 -2.84 1.76
N PRO A 84 -1.14 -2.47 3.04
CA PRO A 84 -1.28 -1.09 3.46
C PRO A 84 -0.20 -0.21 2.83
N LEU A 85 -0.61 0.99 2.42
CA LEU A 85 0.26 2.05 1.94
C LEU A 85 0.26 3.20 2.95
N CYS A 86 1.44 3.72 3.26
CA CYS A 86 1.59 4.90 4.08
C CYS A 86 2.76 5.76 3.59
N ASN A 87 2.68 7.06 3.81
CA ASN A 87 3.76 7.99 3.53
C ASN A 87 4.52 8.30 4.82
N LEU A 88 5.81 8.05 4.81
CA LEU A 88 6.69 8.48 5.89
C LEU A 88 6.96 9.97 5.78
N LYS A 89 7.14 10.63 6.91
CA LYS A 89 7.61 12.01 6.91
C LYS A 89 8.97 12.10 6.22
N SER A 90 9.17 13.13 5.43
CA SER A 90 10.40 13.33 4.66
C SER A 90 11.66 13.38 5.53
N GLU A 91 11.58 13.90 6.74
CA GLU A 91 12.67 13.91 7.70
C GLU A 91 13.16 12.49 8.07
N ILE A 92 12.26 11.52 8.16
CA ILE A 92 12.60 10.11 8.43
C ILE A 92 13.32 9.51 7.24
N LEU A 93 12.87 9.81 6.03
CA LEU A 93 13.49 9.31 4.80
C LEU A 93 14.91 9.87 4.62
N VAL A 94 15.10 11.17 4.84
CA VAL A 94 16.43 11.83 4.78
C VAL A 94 17.38 11.22 5.80
N SER A 95 16.93 11.04 7.03
CA SER A 95 17.65 10.39 8.11
C SER A 95 18.15 9.00 7.73
N TYR A 96 17.29 8.20 7.15
CA TYR A 96 17.65 6.87 6.65
C TYR A 96 18.72 6.90 5.55
N LEU A 97 18.57 7.81 4.58
CA LEU A 97 19.49 7.93 3.45
C LEU A 97 20.88 8.44 3.86
N ASN A 98 20.95 9.26 4.90
CA ASN A 98 22.19 9.88 5.37
C ASN A 98 22.90 9.10 6.49
N GLY A 99 22.35 7.99 6.97
CA GLY A 99 22.93 7.20 8.06
C GLY A 99 22.97 7.95 9.39
N GLU A 100 21.91 8.60 9.72
CA GLU A 100 21.77 9.63 10.76
C GLU A 100 21.83 9.12 12.22
N ASN A 101 21.69 10.06 13.16
CA ASN A 101 21.86 9.93 14.59
C ASN A 101 20.86 8.94 15.25
N ALA A 102 21.10 8.63 16.54
CA ALA A 102 20.33 7.63 17.28
C ALA A 102 18.83 7.97 17.40
N GLU A 103 18.48 9.26 17.48
CA GLU A 103 17.08 9.69 17.58
C GLU A 103 16.31 9.42 16.27
N GLU A 104 16.92 9.69 15.15
CA GLU A 104 16.32 9.47 13.83
C GLU A 104 16.24 7.99 13.50
N GLN A 105 17.24 7.20 13.88
CA GLN A 105 17.19 5.74 13.82
C GLN A 105 16.04 5.18 14.66
N LYS A 106 15.80 5.77 15.84
CA LYS A 106 14.68 5.40 16.70
C LYS A 106 13.34 5.69 16.04
N LYS A 107 13.16 6.87 15.45
CA LYS A 107 11.94 7.23 14.72
C LYS A 107 11.68 6.26 13.55
N ARG A 108 12.72 5.90 12.83
CA ARG A 108 12.64 4.91 11.75
C ARG A 108 12.22 3.54 12.27
N ALA A 109 12.81 3.08 13.37
CA ALA A 109 12.46 1.81 13.98
C ALA A 109 10.99 1.78 14.43
N GLU A 110 10.49 2.88 15.01
CA GLU A 110 9.07 3.03 15.38
C GLU A 110 8.15 2.97 14.16
N ALA A 111 8.55 3.57 13.02
CA ALA A 111 7.79 3.50 11.78
C ALA A 111 7.70 2.08 11.24
N VAL A 112 8.82 1.36 11.21
CA VAL A 112 8.88 -0.05 10.75
C VAL A 112 8.05 -0.93 11.67
N ASP A 113 8.14 -0.73 12.98
CA ASP A 113 7.37 -1.49 13.97
C ASP A 113 5.86 -1.30 13.79
N MET A 114 5.42 -0.07 13.52
CA MET A 114 4.02 0.21 13.22
C MET A 114 3.56 -0.47 11.92
N MET A 115 4.38 -0.49 10.88
CA MET A 115 4.08 -1.22 9.64
C MET A 115 3.92 -2.72 9.89
N LYS A 116 4.78 -3.30 10.73
CA LYS A 116 4.69 -4.71 11.13
C LYS A 116 3.41 -5.01 11.91
N HIS A 117 2.99 -4.11 12.78
CA HIS A 117 1.71 -4.24 13.50
C HIS A 117 0.50 -4.22 12.55
N ILE A 118 0.49 -3.33 11.58
CA ILE A 118 -0.57 -3.26 10.57
C ILE A 118 -0.59 -4.54 9.73
N ALA A 119 0.57 -5.00 9.28
CA ALA A 119 0.70 -6.23 8.50
C ALA A 119 0.21 -7.45 9.30
N ALA A 120 0.56 -7.57 10.57
CA ALA A 120 0.10 -8.64 11.45
C ALA A 120 -1.42 -8.62 11.64
N ALA A 121 -2.01 -7.43 11.82
CA ALA A 121 -3.47 -7.28 11.94
C ALA A 121 -4.24 -7.73 10.68
N TRP A 122 -3.60 -7.70 9.53
CA TRP A 122 -4.18 -8.06 8.24
C TRP A 122 -3.62 -9.37 7.66
N ASP A 123 -2.91 -10.16 8.47
CA ASP A 123 -2.31 -11.45 8.09
C ASP A 123 -1.41 -11.35 6.85
N ILE A 124 -0.56 -10.32 6.83
CA ILE A 124 0.44 -10.08 5.77
C ILE A 124 1.83 -10.29 6.38
N ASP A 125 2.74 -10.92 5.61
CA ASP A 125 4.15 -10.99 6.01
C ASP A 125 4.83 -9.63 5.86
N ALA A 126 5.10 -8.98 6.99
CA ALA A 126 5.69 -7.65 7.02
C ALA A 126 7.14 -7.62 6.50
N GLU A 127 7.91 -8.68 6.70
CA GLU A 127 9.29 -8.77 6.20
C GLU A 127 9.32 -8.96 4.69
N GLU A 128 8.39 -9.71 4.16
CA GLU A 128 8.23 -9.88 2.71
C GLU A 128 7.82 -8.58 2.02
N VAL A 129 6.90 -7.82 2.63
CA VAL A 129 6.31 -6.61 2.04
C VAL A 129 7.17 -5.36 2.25
N PHE A 130 7.72 -5.17 3.46
CA PHE A 130 8.41 -3.93 3.86
C PHE A 130 9.92 -4.08 4.01
N GLY A 131 10.44 -5.30 3.88
CA GLY A 131 11.84 -5.63 4.16
C GLY A 131 12.15 -5.71 5.66
N ARG A 132 13.40 -6.01 5.98
CA ARG A 132 13.88 -6.13 7.37
C ARG A 132 14.28 -4.77 7.94
N ALA A 133 13.97 -4.55 9.22
CA ALA A 133 14.22 -3.27 9.88
C ALA A 133 15.71 -2.93 10.06
N ASP A 134 16.57 -3.93 10.09
CA ASP A 134 17.99 -3.88 10.38
C ASP A 134 18.89 -3.95 9.12
N GLU A 135 18.31 -3.91 7.95
CA GLU A 135 19.02 -3.85 6.66
C GLU A 135 19.21 -2.42 6.14
#